data_cd64b0c88f66e818b60123b98bcbdc16
#
_entry.id   cd64b0c88f66e818b60123b98bcbdc16
#
_cell.length_a   1.000
_cell.length_b   1.000
_cell.length_c   1.000
_cell.angle_alpha   90.00
_cell.angle_beta   90.00
_cell.angle_gamma   90.00
#
_symmetry.space_group_name_H-M   'P 1'
#
loop_
_entity.id
_entity.type
_entity.pdbx_description
1 polymer ?
#
loop_
_entity_poly.entity_id
_entity_poly.type
_entity_poly.pdbx_seq_one_letter_code
_entity_poly.pdbx_strand_id
1 'polypeptide(L)'
;MHIEGCSVECFRLEGSIDDAALAEWARHIRRHYIRDDELNEYSEFYQIGEDEYLHEHVIPDVPQIIAGDFAEIVISDLVQFVVGYEVPRYKQHGRSDKNSSEHGTDIVAFKMKNPPSPSKYDELLAIEVKSRSSSTDLKGAISDAAKDSPKDRSRIAMTLAYYGKRSLDAGDVLTSSELKRFMNASEHPFKEAFAIAAIAGIGNAERHLGGLSASDLGVAKGETVFVIHKSHLMDLIHEIYNRCTS
;
A
#
# COMPACT_ATOMS: atom_id res chain seq x y z
N MET A 1 -3.12 20.15 2.39
CA MET A 1 -2.47 21.31 1.71
C MET A 1 -3.09 21.47 0.34
N HIS A 2 -3.32 22.70 -0.13
CA HIS A 2 -3.85 22.95 -1.47
C HIS A 2 -2.72 23.34 -2.41
N ILE A 3 -2.62 22.62 -3.53
CA ILE A 3 -1.70 22.93 -4.65
C ILE A 3 -2.58 23.24 -5.85
N GLU A 4 -2.23 24.26 -6.65
CA GLU A 4 -2.99 24.62 -7.82
C GLU A 4 -3.14 23.42 -8.77
N GLY A 5 -4.39 23.01 -9.01
CA GLY A 5 -4.75 21.95 -9.94
C GLY A 5 -4.86 20.53 -9.36
N CYS A 6 -4.44 20.28 -8.11
CA CYS A 6 -4.63 18.97 -7.45
C CYS A 6 -4.86 19.11 -5.93
N SER A 7 -5.42 18.06 -5.33
CA SER A 7 -5.52 17.93 -3.87
C SER A 7 -4.34 17.18 -3.33
N VAL A 8 -3.63 17.76 -2.33
CA VAL A 8 -2.53 17.08 -1.65
C VAL A 8 -2.87 16.90 -0.18
N GLU A 9 -3.00 15.66 0.24
CA GLU A 9 -3.26 15.27 1.61
C GLU A 9 -1.95 14.81 2.26
N CYS A 10 -1.42 15.64 3.18
CA CYS A 10 -0.16 15.39 3.85
C CYS A 10 -0.38 14.88 5.26
N PHE A 11 0.26 13.77 5.58
CA PHE A 11 0.24 13.12 6.88
C PHE A 11 1.67 13.01 7.41
N ARG A 12 1.87 13.46 8.63
CA ARG A 12 3.15 13.36 9.30
C ARG A 12 3.10 12.25 10.34
N LEU A 13 4.03 11.32 10.25
CA LEU A 13 4.24 10.34 11.32
C LEU A 13 4.96 11.05 12.48
N GLU A 14 4.22 11.34 13.55
CA GLU A 14 4.73 12.09 14.71
C GLU A 14 5.10 11.17 15.88
N GLY A 15 5.91 11.74 16.76
CA GLY A 15 6.18 11.19 18.07
C GLY A 15 7.40 10.25 18.15
N SER A 16 7.85 10.05 19.38
CA SER A 16 8.67 8.90 19.75
C SER A 16 7.72 7.70 19.85
N ILE A 17 7.89 6.74 18.96
CA ILE A 17 7.15 5.49 19.04
C ILE A 17 7.84 4.67 20.13
N ASP A 18 7.11 4.33 21.19
CA ASP A 18 7.66 3.51 22.25
C ASP A 18 7.82 2.04 21.81
N ASP A 19 8.50 1.28 22.61
CA ASP A 19 8.86 -0.11 22.32
C ASP A 19 7.63 -1.01 22.09
N ALA A 20 6.56 -0.77 22.85
CA ALA A 20 5.31 -1.53 22.72
C ALA A 20 4.60 -1.20 21.39
N ALA A 21 4.53 0.07 21.02
CA ALA A 21 3.94 0.49 19.75
C ALA A 21 4.76 -0.01 18.54
N LEU A 22 6.09 -0.03 18.64
CA LEU A 22 6.95 -0.60 17.61
C LEU A 22 6.71 -2.12 17.44
N ALA A 23 6.56 -2.85 18.54
CA ALA A 23 6.27 -4.27 18.50
C ALA A 23 4.89 -4.56 17.88
N GLU A 24 3.87 -3.77 18.22
CA GLU A 24 2.55 -3.89 17.61
C GLU A 24 2.59 -3.57 16.11
N TRP A 25 3.33 -2.55 15.72
CA TRP A 25 3.45 -2.18 14.31
C TRP A 25 4.22 -3.22 13.51
N ALA A 26 5.29 -3.78 14.06
CA ALA A 26 6.03 -4.89 13.47
C ALA A 26 5.14 -6.12 13.25
N ARG A 27 4.34 -6.49 14.27
CA ARG A 27 3.37 -7.59 14.17
C ARG A 27 2.32 -7.31 13.09
N HIS A 28 1.81 -6.07 13.00
CA HIS A 28 0.87 -5.67 11.96
C HIS A 28 1.50 -5.82 10.57
N ILE A 29 2.71 -5.29 10.36
CA ILE A 29 3.41 -5.39 9.06
C ILE A 29 3.72 -6.86 8.72
N ARG A 30 4.21 -7.66 9.67
CA ARG A 30 4.49 -9.09 9.45
C ARG A 30 3.26 -9.85 8.95
N ARG A 31 2.06 -9.54 9.47
CA ARG A 31 0.80 -10.17 9.06
C ARG A 31 0.39 -9.88 7.62
N HIS A 32 0.97 -8.89 6.95
CA HIS A 32 0.79 -8.69 5.51
C HIS A 32 1.55 -9.72 4.67
N TYR A 33 2.60 -10.33 5.21
CA TYR A 33 3.40 -11.34 4.53
C TYR A 33 2.92 -12.76 4.80
N ILE A 34 2.52 -13.04 6.04
CA ILE A 34 2.07 -14.35 6.49
C ILE A 34 1.11 -14.21 7.68
N ARG A 35 0.04 -15.00 7.70
CA ARG A 35 -0.87 -15.06 8.85
C ARG A 35 -0.26 -15.85 10.01
N ASP A 36 -0.80 -15.63 11.22
CA ASP A 36 -0.30 -16.31 12.42
C ASP A 36 -0.49 -17.84 12.36
N ASP A 37 -1.63 -18.29 11.80
CA ASP A 37 -1.93 -19.71 11.61
C ASP A 37 -1.01 -20.37 10.57
N GLU A 38 -0.74 -19.70 9.46
CA GLU A 38 0.19 -20.18 8.43
C GLU A 38 1.63 -20.24 8.95
N LEU A 39 2.05 -19.26 9.75
CA LEU A 39 3.39 -19.24 10.32
C LEU A 39 3.64 -20.46 11.21
N ASN A 40 2.68 -20.81 12.08
CA ASN A 40 2.76 -22.02 12.90
C ASN A 40 2.84 -23.28 12.03
N GLU A 41 1.97 -23.40 11.01
CA GLU A 41 1.93 -24.57 10.13
C GLU A 41 3.25 -24.76 9.36
N TYR A 42 3.80 -23.68 8.80
CA TYR A 42 5.04 -23.78 8.03
C TYR A 42 6.26 -24.01 8.92
N SER A 43 6.36 -23.39 10.10
CA SER A 43 7.48 -23.63 11.02
C SER A 43 7.50 -25.09 11.50
N GLU A 44 6.34 -25.66 11.80
CA GLU A 44 6.21 -27.10 12.13
C GLU A 44 6.60 -28.00 10.94
N PHE A 45 6.12 -27.68 9.72
CA PHE A 45 6.42 -28.46 8.52
C PHE A 45 7.93 -28.49 8.21
N TYR A 46 8.60 -27.33 8.29
CA TYR A 46 10.03 -27.21 8.04
C TYR A 46 10.90 -27.61 9.24
N GLN A 47 10.31 -27.80 10.42
CA GLN A 47 11.00 -28.13 11.67
C GLN A 47 12.06 -27.07 12.08
N ILE A 48 11.74 -25.80 11.88
CA ILE A 48 12.56 -24.65 12.29
C ILE A 48 11.72 -23.70 13.15
N GLY A 49 12.38 -22.79 13.89
CA GLY A 49 11.67 -21.77 14.69
C GLY A 49 10.92 -20.78 13.80
N GLU A 50 9.84 -20.19 14.34
CA GLU A 50 9.06 -19.15 13.63
C GLU A 50 9.95 -17.99 13.20
N ASP A 51 10.84 -17.51 14.07
CA ASP A 51 11.76 -16.41 13.79
C ASP A 51 12.70 -16.76 12.63
N GLU A 52 13.23 -17.99 12.61
CA GLU A 52 14.08 -18.49 11.53
C GLU A 52 13.30 -18.60 10.22
N TYR A 53 12.07 -19.13 10.27
CA TYR A 53 11.21 -19.21 9.09
C TYR A 53 10.88 -17.83 8.51
N LEU A 54 10.54 -16.87 9.38
CA LEU A 54 10.27 -15.48 8.96
C LEU A 54 11.49 -14.84 8.32
N HIS A 55 12.66 -15.00 8.93
CA HIS A 55 13.91 -14.45 8.43
C HIS A 55 14.33 -15.07 7.09
N GLU A 56 14.29 -16.40 6.95
CA GLU A 56 14.79 -17.07 5.76
C GLU A 56 13.82 -17.02 4.58
N HIS A 57 12.49 -17.07 4.82
CA HIS A 57 11.52 -17.33 3.76
C HIS A 57 10.47 -16.22 3.54
N VAL A 58 10.24 -15.33 4.51
CA VAL A 58 9.06 -14.47 4.49
C VAL A 58 9.40 -12.99 4.41
N ILE A 59 10.16 -12.48 5.38
CA ILE A 59 10.43 -11.05 5.49
C ILE A 59 11.58 -10.65 4.54
N PRO A 60 11.38 -9.64 3.68
CA PRO A 60 12.43 -9.19 2.77
C PRO A 60 13.62 -8.61 3.54
N ASP A 61 14.81 -8.77 2.97
CA ASP A 61 16.06 -8.21 3.49
C ASP A 61 16.71 -7.18 2.54
N VAL A 62 16.14 -6.99 1.35
CA VAL A 62 16.60 -5.99 0.39
C VAL A 62 16.00 -4.62 0.73
N PRO A 63 16.80 -3.58 1.05
CA PRO A 63 16.30 -2.29 1.52
C PRO A 63 15.28 -1.62 0.60
N GLN A 64 15.40 -1.78 -0.72
CA GLN A 64 14.48 -1.22 -1.70
C GLN A 64 13.11 -1.90 -1.64
N ILE A 65 13.08 -3.22 -1.43
CA ILE A 65 11.83 -3.99 -1.29
C ILE A 65 11.16 -3.62 0.03
N ILE A 66 11.92 -3.60 1.13
CA ILE A 66 11.45 -3.17 2.46
C ILE A 66 10.80 -1.78 2.39
N ALA A 67 11.48 -0.81 1.79
CA ALA A 67 10.97 0.56 1.69
C ALA A 67 9.73 0.68 0.79
N GLY A 68 9.65 -0.12 -0.27
CA GLY A 68 8.49 -0.21 -1.16
C GLY A 68 7.30 -0.83 -0.45
N ASP A 69 7.48 -2.01 0.14
CA ASP A 69 6.43 -2.73 0.87
C ASP A 69 5.89 -1.92 2.05
N PHE A 70 6.77 -1.31 2.84
CA PHE A 70 6.36 -0.41 3.93
C PHE A 70 5.47 0.71 3.39
N ALA A 71 5.87 1.35 2.29
CA ALA A 71 5.11 2.43 1.68
C ALA A 71 3.71 1.96 1.25
N GLU A 72 3.61 0.84 0.56
CA GLU A 72 2.34 0.28 0.13
C GLU A 72 1.44 -0.11 1.31
N ILE A 73 1.98 -0.73 2.36
CA ILE A 73 1.23 -1.12 3.56
C ILE A 73 0.69 0.11 4.28
N VAL A 74 1.54 1.10 4.55
CA VAL A 74 1.13 2.30 5.32
C VAL A 74 0.16 3.19 4.54
N ILE A 75 0.32 3.32 3.22
CA ILE A 75 -0.67 4.01 2.38
C ILE A 75 -1.99 3.22 2.34
N SER A 76 -1.93 1.90 2.27
CA SER A 76 -3.13 1.06 2.37
C SER A 76 -3.86 1.26 3.71
N ASP A 77 -3.12 1.36 4.83
CA ASP A 77 -3.70 1.66 6.15
C ASP A 77 -4.35 3.05 6.18
N LEU A 78 -3.68 4.06 5.63
CA LEU A 78 -4.26 5.40 5.49
C LEU A 78 -5.57 5.36 4.72
N VAL A 79 -5.58 4.69 3.57
CA VAL A 79 -6.75 4.59 2.69
C VAL A 79 -7.88 3.83 3.36
N GLN A 80 -7.58 2.77 4.10
CA GLN A 80 -8.57 1.96 4.78
C GLN A 80 -9.11 2.64 6.04
N PHE A 81 -8.25 3.07 6.94
CA PHE A 81 -8.67 3.49 8.29
C PHE A 81 -8.96 4.99 8.39
N VAL A 82 -8.43 5.82 7.49
CA VAL A 82 -8.63 7.27 7.52
C VAL A 82 -9.55 7.73 6.39
N VAL A 83 -9.32 7.26 5.15
CA VAL A 83 -10.14 7.64 3.99
C VAL A 83 -11.42 6.79 3.89
N GLY A 84 -11.41 5.57 4.47
CA GLY A 84 -12.57 4.70 4.61
C GLY A 84 -12.92 3.92 3.35
N TYR A 85 -11.94 3.39 2.64
CA TYR A 85 -12.09 2.36 1.61
C TYR A 85 -11.81 0.98 2.19
N GLU A 86 -12.35 -0.05 1.58
CA GLU A 86 -11.89 -1.41 1.77
C GLU A 86 -10.65 -1.66 0.90
N VAL A 87 -9.61 -2.28 1.48
CA VAL A 87 -8.34 -2.54 0.79
C VAL A 87 -7.98 -4.02 0.90
N PRO A 88 -7.96 -4.77 -0.21
CA PRO A 88 -7.47 -6.14 -0.22
C PRO A 88 -5.98 -6.20 0.14
N ARG A 89 -5.61 -7.07 1.10
CA ARG A 89 -4.26 -7.12 1.69
C ARG A 89 -3.48 -8.36 1.22
N TYR A 90 -3.41 -8.58 -0.11
CA TYR A 90 -2.83 -9.82 -0.67
C TYR A 90 -1.55 -9.60 -1.50
N LYS A 91 -1.03 -8.37 -1.61
CA LYS A 91 0.13 -8.08 -2.47
C LYS A 91 1.42 -8.67 -1.91
N GLN A 92 1.65 -8.55 -0.62
CA GLN A 92 2.85 -9.05 0.05
C GLN A 92 2.74 -10.51 0.48
N HIS A 93 1.50 -11.03 0.64
CA HIS A 93 1.23 -12.35 1.16
C HIS A 93 1.66 -13.47 0.21
N GLY A 94 2.39 -14.46 0.73
CA GLY A 94 2.74 -15.68 0.01
C GLY A 94 3.53 -15.46 -1.28
N ARG A 95 4.47 -14.54 -1.31
CA ARG A 95 5.40 -14.33 -2.43
C ARG A 95 6.27 -15.56 -2.64
N SER A 96 6.56 -15.88 -3.90
CA SER A 96 7.48 -16.96 -4.25
C SER A 96 8.95 -16.63 -3.95
N ASP A 97 9.29 -15.34 -3.94
CA ASP A 97 10.60 -14.81 -3.57
C ASP A 97 10.36 -13.58 -2.67
N LYS A 98 10.82 -13.66 -1.42
CA LYS A 98 10.66 -12.60 -0.43
C LYS A 98 11.24 -11.25 -0.88
N ASN A 99 12.26 -11.29 -1.74
CA ASN A 99 12.98 -10.12 -2.23
C ASN A 99 12.51 -9.64 -3.61
N SER A 100 11.38 -10.15 -4.11
CA SER A 100 10.77 -9.67 -5.35
C SER A 100 9.55 -8.80 -5.07
N SER A 101 9.30 -7.82 -5.96
CA SER A 101 8.06 -7.04 -5.95
C SER A 101 7.03 -7.70 -6.87
N GLU A 102 5.80 -7.84 -6.40
CA GLU A 102 4.70 -8.31 -7.23
C GLU A 102 4.28 -7.25 -8.25
N HIS A 103 3.97 -7.69 -9.47
CA HIS A 103 3.53 -6.82 -10.55
C HIS A 103 2.05 -6.44 -10.41
N GLY A 104 1.69 -5.28 -10.93
CA GLY A 104 0.31 -4.80 -10.97
C GLY A 104 0.20 -3.36 -10.47
N THR A 105 -1.02 -2.94 -10.15
CA THR A 105 -1.31 -1.71 -9.43
C THR A 105 -0.86 -1.85 -7.99
N ASP A 106 -0.22 -0.83 -7.44
CA ASP A 106 0.33 -0.92 -6.08
C ASP A 106 -0.75 -1.10 -5.03
N ILE A 107 -1.81 -0.29 -5.09
CA ILE A 107 -2.96 -0.42 -4.21
C ILE A 107 -4.24 -0.35 -5.04
N VAL A 108 -5.13 -1.31 -4.81
CA VAL A 108 -6.53 -1.25 -5.25
C VAL A 108 -7.41 -1.18 -4.01
N ALA A 109 -8.31 -0.21 -3.99
CA ALA A 109 -9.24 0.00 -2.91
C ALA A 109 -10.66 0.23 -3.45
N PHE A 110 -11.68 -0.08 -2.68
CA PHE A 110 -13.05 0.08 -3.15
C PHE A 110 -14.00 0.53 -2.03
N LYS A 111 -15.11 1.16 -2.44
CA LYS A 111 -16.27 1.44 -1.60
C LYS A 111 -17.53 0.92 -2.26
N MET A 112 -18.33 0.16 -1.53
CA MET A 112 -19.64 -0.26 -1.96
C MET A 112 -20.73 0.56 -1.25
N LYS A 113 -21.63 1.16 -2.03
CA LYS A 113 -22.69 2.01 -1.47
C LYS A 113 -23.76 1.19 -0.71
N ASN A 114 -24.11 0.01 -1.24
CA ASN A 114 -25.17 -0.84 -0.72
C ASN A 114 -24.76 -2.32 -0.78
N PRO A 115 -23.75 -2.78 -0.03
CA PRO A 115 -23.34 -4.18 -0.08
C PRO A 115 -24.49 -5.12 0.28
N PRO A 116 -24.63 -6.28 -0.38
CA PRO A 116 -23.82 -6.79 -1.50
C PRO A 116 -24.30 -6.35 -2.89
N SER A 117 -25.33 -5.48 -2.98
CA SER A 117 -25.96 -5.10 -4.25
C SER A 117 -25.11 -4.09 -5.03
N PRO A 118 -24.81 -4.35 -6.32
CA PRO A 118 -24.07 -3.41 -7.15
C PRO A 118 -24.76 -2.06 -7.30
N SER A 119 -23.98 -0.99 -7.29
CA SER A 119 -24.49 0.39 -7.45
C SER A 119 -23.55 1.19 -8.35
N LYS A 120 -24.13 2.06 -9.21
CA LYS A 120 -23.34 3.01 -10.01
C LYS A 120 -22.55 4.03 -9.17
N TYR A 121 -22.82 4.06 -7.88
CA TYR A 121 -22.12 4.91 -6.90
C TYR A 121 -21.02 4.17 -6.15
N ASP A 122 -20.82 2.87 -6.44
CA ASP A 122 -19.64 2.15 -5.96
C ASP A 122 -18.40 2.77 -6.58
N GLU A 123 -17.30 2.75 -5.85
CA GLU A 123 -16.06 3.39 -6.26
C GLU A 123 -14.91 2.38 -6.22
N LEU A 124 -14.10 2.39 -7.27
CA LEU A 124 -12.85 1.64 -7.37
C LEU A 124 -11.72 2.67 -7.47
N LEU A 125 -10.77 2.60 -6.55
CA LEU A 125 -9.63 3.50 -6.46
C LEU A 125 -8.34 2.71 -6.72
N ALA A 126 -7.55 3.14 -7.69
CA ALA A 126 -6.20 2.65 -7.94
C ALA A 126 -5.18 3.71 -7.52
N ILE A 127 -4.12 3.28 -6.83
CA ILE A 127 -3.08 4.19 -6.31
C ILE A 127 -1.71 3.65 -6.69
N GLU A 128 -0.93 4.48 -7.38
CA GLU A 128 0.50 4.26 -7.60
C GLU A 128 1.29 4.86 -6.44
N VAL A 129 2.22 4.09 -5.87
CA VAL A 129 2.99 4.45 -4.68
C VAL A 129 4.48 4.57 -5.00
N LYS A 130 5.13 5.62 -4.54
CA LYS A 130 6.59 5.76 -4.62
C LYS A 130 7.19 6.07 -3.26
N SER A 131 8.25 5.34 -2.91
CA SER A 131 9.01 5.53 -1.68
C SER A 131 10.32 6.27 -1.94
N ARG A 132 10.60 7.26 -1.11
CA ARG A 132 11.89 7.95 -0.96
C ARG A 132 12.28 8.03 0.52
N SER A 133 12.14 6.91 1.23
CA SER A 133 12.30 6.82 2.69
C SER A 133 13.73 7.21 3.17
N SER A 134 14.75 6.97 2.33
CA SER A 134 16.14 7.36 2.58
C SER A 134 16.53 8.71 1.96
N SER A 135 15.60 9.45 1.37
CA SER A 135 15.87 10.66 0.59
C SER A 135 14.87 11.77 0.92
N THR A 136 15.28 13.01 0.63
CA THR A 136 14.45 14.21 0.77
C THR A 136 13.72 14.61 -0.52
N ASP A 137 13.83 13.83 -1.59
CA ASP A 137 13.25 14.12 -2.90
C ASP A 137 11.76 13.75 -2.99
N LEU A 138 10.92 14.44 -2.23
CA LEU A 138 9.47 14.29 -2.29
C LEU A 138 8.90 14.66 -3.65
N LYS A 139 9.40 15.73 -4.28
CA LYS A 139 8.94 16.15 -5.62
C LYS A 139 9.19 15.05 -6.65
N GLY A 140 10.39 14.46 -6.66
CA GLY A 140 10.72 13.34 -7.55
C GLY A 140 9.84 12.12 -7.30
N ALA A 141 9.56 11.77 -6.04
CA ALA A 141 8.64 10.68 -5.71
C ALA A 141 7.24 10.89 -6.31
N ILE A 142 6.66 12.08 -6.14
CA ILE A 142 5.34 12.42 -6.69
C ILE A 142 5.38 12.39 -8.22
N SER A 143 6.41 12.98 -8.84
CA SER A 143 6.53 13.00 -10.31
C SER A 143 6.70 11.60 -10.91
N ASP A 144 7.45 10.72 -10.25
CA ASP A 144 7.61 9.32 -10.68
C ASP A 144 6.28 8.56 -10.56
N ALA A 145 5.53 8.75 -9.46
CA ALA A 145 4.21 8.17 -9.29
C ALA A 145 3.23 8.68 -10.37
N ALA A 146 3.21 9.97 -10.62
CA ALA A 146 2.36 10.58 -11.67
C ALA A 146 2.67 10.04 -13.07
N LYS A 147 3.95 9.76 -13.37
CA LYS A 147 4.38 9.17 -14.64
C LYS A 147 3.94 7.71 -14.79
N ASP A 148 3.90 6.96 -13.70
CA ASP A 148 3.59 5.52 -13.71
C ASP A 148 2.09 5.23 -13.55
N SER A 149 1.32 6.06 -12.83
CA SER A 149 -0.12 5.94 -12.58
C SER A 149 -0.98 5.67 -13.84
N PRO A 150 -0.71 6.25 -15.04
CA PRO A 150 -1.49 5.92 -16.23
C PRO A 150 -1.45 4.44 -16.64
N LYS A 151 -0.42 3.69 -16.22
CA LYS A 151 -0.31 2.25 -16.48
C LYS A 151 -1.38 1.45 -15.71
N ASP A 152 -1.83 1.96 -14.56
CA ASP A 152 -2.83 1.31 -13.73
C ASP A 152 -4.18 1.15 -14.44
N ARG A 153 -4.56 2.11 -15.28
CA ARG A 153 -5.78 2.02 -16.10
C ARG A 153 -5.81 0.76 -16.97
N SER A 154 -4.67 0.30 -17.44
CA SER A 154 -4.57 -0.92 -18.25
C SER A 154 -4.37 -2.19 -17.42
N ARG A 155 -3.94 -2.07 -16.16
CA ARG A 155 -3.59 -3.20 -15.28
C ARG A 155 -4.66 -3.57 -14.28
N ILE A 156 -5.59 -2.64 -13.99
CA ILE A 156 -6.55 -2.79 -12.89
C ILE A 156 -7.38 -4.07 -12.99
N ALA A 157 -7.80 -4.46 -14.20
CA ALA A 157 -8.57 -5.70 -14.40
C ALA A 157 -7.75 -6.95 -14.04
N MET A 158 -6.45 -6.97 -14.39
CA MET A 158 -5.55 -8.07 -14.04
C MET A 158 -5.27 -8.09 -12.53
N THR A 159 -5.11 -6.92 -11.91
CA THR A 159 -4.89 -6.78 -10.47
C THR A 159 -6.12 -7.25 -9.69
N LEU A 160 -7.34 -6.89 -10.12
CA LEU A 160 -8.58 -7.39 -9.52
C LEU A 160 -8.69 -8.91 -9.61
N ALA A 161 -8.36 -9.49 -10.78
CA ALA A 161 -8.37 -10.95 -10.97
C ALA A 161 -7.33 -11.64 -10.07
N TYR A 162 -6.14 -11.07 -9.95
CA TYR A 162 -5.08 -11.55 -9.07
C TYR A 162 -5.51 -11.56 -7.61
N TYR A 163 -6.01 -10.42 -7.09
CA TYR A 163 -6.49 -10.34 -5.72
C TYR A 163 -7.72 -11.21 -5.46
N GLY A 164 -8.65 -11.29 -6.42
CA GLY A 164 -9.80 -12.19 -6.32
C GLY A 164 -9.40 -13.65 -6.19
N LYS A 165 -8.38 -14.09 -6.94
CA LYS A 165 -7.83 -15.43 -6.80
C LYS A 165 -7.13 -15.62 -5.44
N ARG A 166 -6.25 -14.69 -5.04
CA ARG A 166 -5.53 -14.77 -3.76
C ARG A 166 -6.46 -14.81 -2.55
N SER A 167 -7.52 -14.01 -2.56
CA SER A 167 -8.52 -14.03 -1.48
C SER A 167 -9.26 -15.36 -1.41
N LEU A 168 -9.62 -15.97 -2.56
CA LEU A 168 -10.20 -17.31 -2.59
C LEU A 168 -9.23 -18.36 -2.05
N ASP A 169 -7.97 -18.35 -2.48
CA ASP A 169 -6.93 -19.29 -2.03
C ASP A 169 -6.72 -19.18 -0.50
N ALA A 170 -6.88 -17.96 0.05
CA ALA A 170 -6.82 -17.70 1.49
C ALA A 170 -8.14 -17.98 2.25
N GLY A 171 -9.19 -18.46 1.58
CA GLY A 171 -10.49 -18.71 2.17
C GLY A 171 -11.35 -17.47 2.40
N ASP A 172 -10.91 -16.29 1.98
CA ASP A 172 -11.66 -15.03 2.08
C ASP A 172 -12.63 -14.87 0.89
N VAL A 173 -13.73 -15.62 0.96
CA VAL A 173 -14.78 -15.62 -0.07
C VAL A 173 -15.47 -14.27 -0.17
N LEU A 174 -15.56 -13.52 0.94
CA LEU A 174 -16.21 -12.21 0.96
C LEU A 174 -15.45 -11.21 0.10
N THR A 175 -14.19 -10.96 0.40
CA THR A 175 -13.32 -10.06 -0.40
C THR A 175 -13.28 -10.49 -1.88
N SER A 176 -13.20 -11.79 -2.16
CA SER A 176 -13.24 -12.27 -3.54
C SER A 176 -14.53 -11.91 -4.26
N SER A 177 -15.68 -12.04 -3.59
CA SER A 177 -17.00 -11.67 -4.13
C SER A 177 -17.11 -10.17 -4.38
N GLU A 178 -16.61 -9.36 -3.47
CA GLU A 178 -16.57 -7.90 -3.58
C GLU A 178 -15.68 -7.44 -4.74
N LEU A 179 -14.49 -8.01 -4.89
CA LEU A 179 -13.61 -7.73 -6.02
C LEU A 179 -14.24 -8.11 -7.37
N LYS A 180 -14.94 -9.26 -7.42
CA LYS A 180 -15.68 -9.68 -8.60
C LYS A 180 -16.70 -8.65 -9.06
N ARG A 181 -17.29 -7.89 -8.12
CA ARG A 181 -18.22 -6.80 -8.42
C ARG A 181 -17.63 -5.79 -9.40
N PHE A 182 -16.33 -5.49 -9.28
CA PHE A 182 -15.62 -4.49 -10.08
C PHE A 182 -15.01 -5.05 -11.37
N MET A 183 -15.16 -6.33 -11.66
CA MET A 183 -14.65 -6.94 -12.91
C MET A 183 -15.61 -6.77 -14.10
N ASN A 184 -16.86 -6.38 -13.85
CA ASN A 184 -17.90 -6.30 -14.89
C ASN A 184 -18.55 -4.91 -14.93
N ALA A 185 -17.76 -3.90 -15.34
CA ALA A 185 -18.21 -2.52 -15.45
C ALA A 185 -19.31 -2.31 -16.50
N SER A 186 -19.40 -3.19 -17.53
CA SER A 186 -20.40 -3.08 -18.59
C SER A 186 -21.82 -3.42 -18.14
N GLU A 187 -21.97 -4.42 -17.28
CA GLU A 187 -23.27 -4.81 -16.71
C GLU A 187 -23.58 -4.04 -15.42
N HIS A 188 -22.55 -3.74 -14.66
CA HIS A 188 -22.64 -3.10 -13.36
C HIS A 188 -21.70 -1.89 -13.28
N PRO A 189 -22.06 -0.74 -13.83
CA PRO A 189 -21.23 0.47 -13.81
C PRO A 189 -20.84 0.89 -12.38
N PHE A 190 -19.67 1.43 -12.24
CA PHE A 190 -19.13 2.03 -11.01
C PHE A 190 -18.25 3.23 -11.37
N LYS A 191 -17.78 3.97 -10.38
CA LYS A 191 -16.83 5.07 -10.57
C LYS A 191 -15.42 4.55 -10.43
N GLU A 192 -14.56 4.83 -11.41
CA GLU A 192 -13.13 4.64 -11.31
C GLU A 192 -12.46 5.93 -10.87
N ALA A 193 -11.59 5.85 -9.89
CA ALA A 193 -10.74 6.93 -9.41
C ALA A 193 -9.28 6.50 -9.42
N PHE A 194 -8.39 7.46 -9.65
CA PHE A 194 -6.95 7.25 -9.65
C PHE A 194 -6.33 8.28 -8.71
N ALA A 195 -5.37 7.83 -7.93
CA ALA A 195 -4.59 8.67 -7.04
C ALA A 195 -3.12 8.25 -7.10
N ILE A 196 -2.27 9.10 -6.60
CA ILE A 196 -0.86 8.79 -6.40
C ILE A 196 -0.49 8.97 -4.95
N ALA A 197 0.53 8.26 -4.49
CA ALA A 197 1.03 8.38 -3.15
C ALA A 197 2.56 8.44 -3.11
N ALA A 198 3.08 9.22 -2.18
CA ALA A 198 4.50 9.33 -1.95
C ALA A 198 4.83 9.26 -0.46
N ILE A 199 5.87 8.49 -0.14
CA ILE A 199 6.45 8.48 1.21
C ILE A 199 7.88 8.99 1.15
N ALA A 200 8.26 9.92 2.05
CA ALA A 200 9.58 10.53 2.04
C ALA A 200 10.19 10.77 3.43
N GLY A 201 11.53 10.65 3.49
CA GLY A 201 12.34 10.86 4.69
C GLY A 201 12.54 12.33 5.04
N ILE A 202 11.46 13.13 5.11
CA ILE A 202 11.49 14.57 5.34
C ILE A 202 10.70 15.00 6.57
N GLY A 203 11.14 16.07 7.24
CA GLY A 203 10.45 16.61 8.42
C GLY A 203 9.24 17.52 8.11
N ASN A 204 9.20 18.11 6.92
CA ASN A 204 8.15 19.08 6.55
C ASN A 204 7.86 19.05 5.05
N ALA A 205 6.70 18.51 4.67
CA ALA A 205 6.28 18.41 3.28
C ALA A 205 5.98 19.77 2.63
N GLU A 206 5.46 20.73 3.39
CA GLU A 206 5.10 22.07 2.87
C GLU A 206 6.31 22.83 2.34
N ARG A 207 7.48 22.65 2.94
CA ARG A 207 8.73 23.26 2.46
C ARG A 207 9.15 22.74 1.09
N HIS A 208 8.82 21.50 0.78
CA HIS A 208 9.17 20.83 -0.47
C HIS A 208 8.16 21.06 -1.59
N LEU A 209 6.89 21.28 -1.22
CA LEU A 209 5.77 21.39 -2.16
C LEU A 209 5.22 22.82 -2.27
N GLY A 210 5.55 23.71 -1.34
CA GLY A 210 5.06 25.08 -1.35
C GLY A 210 5.42 25.84 -2.63
N GLY A 211 4.41 26.47 -3.25
CA GLY A 211 4.57 27.24 -4.50
C GLY A 211 4.61 26.40 -5.78
N LEU A 212 4.50 25.06 -5.68
CA LEU A 212 4.36 24.18 -6.84
C LEU A 212 2.90 24.08 -7.28
N SER A 213 2.72 23.77 -8.59
CA SER A 213 1.43 23.41 -9.19
C SER A 213 1.36 21.93 -9.52
N ALA A 214 0.18 21.41 -9.84
CA ALA A 214 0.01 20.05 -10.36
C ALA A 214 0.89 19.81 -11.61
N SER A 215 1.01 20.81 -12.47
CA SER A 215 1.88 20.75 -13.67
C SER A 215 3.35 20.59 -13.32
N ASP A 216 3.85 21.26 -12.24
CA ASP A 216 5.24 21.13 -11.80
C ASP A 216 5.55 19.74 -11.23
N LEU A 217 4.53 19.05 -10.79
CA LEU A 217 4.59 17.68 -10.24
C LEU A 217 4.29 16.61 -11.30
N GLY A 218 3.79 16.99 -12.48
CA GLY A 218 3.32 16.06 -13.49
C GLY A 218 1.99 15.38 -13.16
N VAL A 219 1.26 15.88 -12.16
CA VAL A 219 0.01 15.31 -11.65
C VAL A 219 -1.16 15.74 -12.55
N ALA A 220 -2.06 14.83 -12.86
CA ALA A 220 -3.25 15.14 -13.64
C ALA A 220 -4.18 16.08 -12.86
N LYS A 221 -4.86 16.97 -13.60
CA LYS A 221 -5.80 17.93 -12.97
C LYS A 221 -6.92 17.20 -12.24
N GLY A 222 -7.09 17.53 -10.96
CA GLY A 222 -8.11 16.93 -10.10
C GLY A 222 -7.72 15.61 -9.47
N GLU A 223 -6.52 15.09 -9.74
CA GLU A 223 -5.99 13.89 -9.09
C GLU A 223 -5.64 14.16 -7.62
N THR A 224 -5.84 13.17 -6.77
CA THR A 224 -5.47 13.22 -5.35
C THR A 224 -4.06 12.69 -5.15
N VAL A 225 -3.28 13.41 -4.34
CA VAL A 225 -1.93 13.03 -3.94
C VAL A 225 -1.90 12.78 -2.44
N PHE A 226 -1.60 11.57 -2.02
CA PHE A 226 -1.34 11.24 -0.63
C PHE A 226 0.15 11.34 -0.33
N VAL A 227 0.50 12.03 0.73
CA VAL A 227 1.90 12.17 1.17
C VAL A 227 2.02 11.76 2.62
N ILE A 228 2.89 10.79 2.90
CA ILE A 228 3.31 10.45 4.26
C ILE A 228 4.78 10.83 4.42
N HIS A 229 5.13 11.48 5.52
CA HIS A 229 6.50 11.89 5.74
C HIS A 229 6.92 11.84 7.21
N LYS A 230 8.21 11.58 7.42
CA LYS A 230 8.88 11.62 8.73
C LYS A 230 10.39 11.79 8.50
N SER A 231 11.04 12.65 9.30
CA SER A 231 12.51 12.68 9.35
C SER A 231 13.04 11.30 9.79
N HIS A 232 14.14 10.88 9.21
CA HIS A 232 14.77 9.59 9.54
C HIS A 232 13.81 8.39 9.37
N LEU A 233 13.00 8.44 8.31
CA LEU A 233 11.99 7.43 8.08
C LEU A 233 12.59 6.03 7.83
N MET A 234 13.74 5.96 7.15
CA MET A 234 14.39 4.68 6.88
C MET A 234 14.88 3.99 8.15
N ASP A 235 15.33 4.76 9.17
CA ASP A 235 15.73 4.20 10.46
C ASP A 235 14.53 3.55 11.17
N LEU A 236 13.37 4.20 11.15
CA LEU A 236 12.12 3.64 11.67
C LEU A 236 11.71 2.37 10.93
N ILE A 237 11.80 2.37 9.60
CA ILE A 237 11.47 1.19 8.78
C ILE A 237 12.37 0.01 9.16
N HIS A 238 13.67 0.23 9.25
CA HIS A 238 14.62 -0.81 9.65
C HIS A 238 14.30 -1.36 11.05
N GLU A 239 13.98 -0.48 12.00
CA GLU A 239 13.65 -0.90 13.36
C GLU A 239 12.39 -1.77 13.40
N ILE A 240 11.36 -1.41 12.63
CA ILE A 240 10.14 -2.21 12.53
C ILE A 240 10.41 -3.57 11.88
N TYR A 241 11.12 -3.59 10.75
CA TYR A 241 11.40 -4.84 10.03
C TYR A 241 12.31 -5.80 10.80
N ASN A 242 13.28 -5.28 11.56
CA ASN A 242 14.09 -6.10 12.46
C ASN A 242 13.25 -6.79 13.56
N ARG A 243 12.12 -6.19 13.95
CA ARG A 243 11.18 -6.78 14.92
C ARG A 243 10.15 -7.70 14.26
N CYS A 244 10.03 -7.72 12.94
CA CYS A 244 9.13 -8.65 12.25
C CYS A 244 9.61 -10.12 12.35
N THR A 245 10.88 -10.32 12.64
CA THR A 245 11.54 -11.65 12.73
C THR A 245 11.97 -11.98 14.15
N SER A 246 11.36 -11.36 15.18
CA SER A 246 11.70 -11.59 16.60
C SER A 246 10.46 -11.77 17.46
#